data_adb1f2b6c67f5434f949f00b8070c753
#
_entry.id   adb1f2b6c67f5434f949f00b8070c753
#
_cell.length_a   1.000
_cell.length_b   1.000
_cell.length_c   1.000
_cell.angle_alpha   90.00
_cell.angle_beta   90.00
_cell.angle_gamma   90.00
#
_symmetry.space_group_name_H-M   'P 1'
#
loop_
_entity.id
_entity.type
_entity.pdbx_description
1 polymer ?
#
loop_
_entity_poly.entity_id
_entity_poly.type
_entity_poly.pdbx_seq_one_letter_code
_entity_poly.pdbx_strand_id
1 'polypeptide(L)'
;ILMMTGLEDIESINRAYEVGATDFITKPINIPLLSYRVRYMLKGSNTTQQLLQSEQRLHQMAYFDDLTELPNRHFFQESLQQMIGLAQRKKLKLAVLFLDLDGFKRINDTLGHHLGDLVLQATSERLQKSIRISDTFAQSVTSQDDISLARLGGDEFTALLPLIERNEDAAVVAERIRINLAQPMVFGEHELTTTTSIGIAIYPDDGETTEDLLKNADLAMYYAKRSGGNMYCYFSSYMMERAVRKLTMESHLRKAIEREEFYLHYQPQFDIERGNFNGVEVLLRWENKELGKISPAEF
;
A
#
# COMPACT_ATOMS: atom_id res chain seq x y z
N ILE A 1 -26.83 13.98 -33.05
CA ILE A 1 -27.33 13.71 -34.41
C ILE A 1 -28.13 14.93 -34.86
N LEU A 2 -27.75 15.54 -35.99
CA LEU A 2 -28.55 16.60 -36.65
C LEU A 2 -29.48 15.98 -37.69
N MET A 3 -30.76 16.17 -37.51
CA MET A 3 -31.75 15.64 -38.42
C MET A 3 -32.21 16.72 -39.43
N MET A 4 -32.37 16.33 -40.70
CA MET A 4 -32.93 17.20 -41.75
C MET A 4 -34.34 16.74 -42.08
N THR A 5 -35.34 17.60 -41.91
CA THR A 5 -36.72 17.27 -42.14
C THR A 5 -37.40 18.25 -43.13
N GLY A 6 -38.39 17.80 -43.87
CA GLY A 6 -39.31 18.64 -44.64
C GLY A 6 -40.62 18.94 -43.92
N LEU A 7 -40.79 18.39 -42.72
CA LEU A 7 -42.00 18.53 -41.90
C LEU A 7 -41.76 19.57 -40.82
N GLU A 8 -42.72 20.49 -40.64
CA GLU A 8 -42.64 21.59 -39.66
C GLU A 8 -43.63 21.41 -38.51
N ASP A 9 -44.35 20.27 -38.48
CA ASP A 9 -45.30 20.00 -37.42
C ASP A 9 -44.64 19.58 -36.12
N ILE A 10 -45.23 19.95 -34.97
CA ILE A 10 -44.69 19.73 -33.63
C ILE A 10 -44.55 18.23 -33.34
N GLU A 11 -45.42 17.39 -33.88
CA GLU A 11 -45.40 15.96 -33.59
C GLU A 11 -44.19 15.26 -34.24
N SER A 12 -43.84 15.62 -35.46
CA SER A 12 -42.64 15.16 -36.17
C SER A 12 -41.35 15.64 -35.48
N ILE A 13 -41.33 16.86 -34.96
CA ILE A 13 -40.21 17.41 -34.22
C ILE A 13 -40.00 16.64 -32.89
N ASN A 14 -41.06 16.44 -32.12
CA ASN A 14 -40.99 15.69 -30.88
C ASN A 14 -40.48 14.25 -31.11
N ARG A 15 -41.00 13.59 -32.13
CA ARG A 15 -40.56 12.24 -32.49
C ARG A 15 -39.09 12.19 -32.90
N ALA A 16 -38.57 13.25 -33.55
CA ALA A 16 -37.14 13.34 -33.86
C ALA A 16 -36.28 13.37 -32.58
N TYR A 17 -36.66 14.12 -31.55
CA TYR A 17 -35.99 14.14 -30.27
C TYR A 17 -36.11 12.82 -29.52
N GLU A 18 -37.26 12.18 -29.51
CA GLU A 18 -37.48 10.86 -28.87
C GLU A 18 -36.56 9.77 -29.45
N VAL A 19 -36.28 9.81 -30.78
CA VAL A 19 -35.39 8.86 -31.44
C VAL A 19 -33.90 9.27 -31.35
N GLY A 20 -33.56 10.31 -30.56
CA GLY A 20 -32.18 10.70 -30.24
C GLY A 20 -31.55 11.76 -31.15
N ALA A 21 -32.35 12.56 -31.85
CA ALA A 21 -31.84 13.74 -32.53
C ALA A 21 -31.44 14.79 -31.49
N THR A 22 -30.31 15.43 -31.70
CA THR A 22 -29.84 16.52 -30.84
C THR A 22 -30.39 17.88 -31.32
N ASP A 23 -30.61 18.01 -32.61
CA ASP A 23 -31.20 19.20 -33.27
C ASP A 23 -31.75 18.81 -34.63
N PHE A 24 -32.53 19.70 -35.21
CA PHE A 24 -33.08 19.49 -36.56
C PHE A 24 -32.99 20.75 -37.43
N ILE A 25 -33.03 20.59 -38.75
CA ILE A 25 -33.07 21.65 -39.74
C ILE A 25 -34.17 21.35 -40.76
N THR A 26 -34.98 22.35 -41.06
CA THR A 26 -36.05 22.25 -42.09
C THR A 26 -35.49 22.54 -43.49
N LYS A 27 -36.11 21.92 -44.50
CA LYS A 27 -35.88 22.22 -45.93
C LYS A 27 -36.78 23.36 -46.36
N PRO A 28 -36.27 24.33 -47.19
CA PRO A 28 -34.97 24.37 -47.86
C PRO A 28 -33.83 24.75 -46.88
N ILE A 29 -32.64 24.12 -47.04
CA ILE A 29 -31.53 24.26 -46.12
C ILE A 29 -30.88 25.64 -46.23
N ASN A 30 -30.90 26.37 -45.15
CA ASN A 30 -30.13 27.61 -45.01
C ASN A 30 -28.70 27.28 -44.59
N ILE A 31 -27.74 27.32 -45.53
CA ILE A 31 -26.34 26.91 -45.30
C ILE A 31 -25.65 27.72 -44.18
N PRO A 32 -25.78 29.06 -44.08
CA PRO A 32 -25.25 29.81 -42.92
C PRO A 32 -25.81 29.32 -41.59
N LEU A 33 -27.11 29.10 -41.49
CA LEU A 33 -27.74 28.59 -40.26
C LEU A 33 -27.28 27.18 -39.92
N LEU A 34 -27.16 26.29 -40.91
CA LEU A 34 -26.59 24.95 -40.74
C LEU A 34 -25.17 25.02 -40.12
N SER A 35 -24.29 25.88 -40.67
CA SER A 35 -22.95 26.06 -40.20
C SER A 35 -22.91 26.50 -38.75
N TYR A 36 -23.78 27.43 -38.34
CA TYR A 36 -23.90 27.87 -36.95
C TYR A 36 -24.37 26.77 -36.00
N ARG A 37 -25.41 26.00 -36.40
CA ARG A 37 -25.97 24.91 -35.62
C ARG A 37 -24.92 23.78 -35.41
N VAL A 38 -24.27 23.36 -36.50
CA VAL A 38 -23.21 22.33 -36.43
C VAL A 38 -22.07 22.80 -35.50
N ARG A 39 -21.63 24.03 -35.64
CA ARG A 39 -20.58 24.59 -34.78
C ARG A 39 -21.02 24.64 -33.32
N TYR A 40 -22.25 25.02 -33.05
CA TYR A 40 -22.78 25.06 -31.68
C TYR A 40 -22.87 23.65 -31.06
N MET A 41 -23.36 22.67 -31.82
CA MET A 41 -23.46 21.28 -31.41
C MET A 41 -22.06 20.68 -31.12
N LEU A 42 -21.09 20.94 -32.01
CA LEU A 42 -19.71 20.48 -31.81
C LEU A 42 -19.08 21.12 -30.56
N LYS A 43 -19.33 22.41 -30.34
CA LYS A 43 -18.85 23.10 -29.14
C LYS A 43 -19.47 22.50 -27.88
N GLY A 44 -20.78 22.24 -27.87
CA GLY A 44 -21.45 21.59 -26.73
C GLY A 44 -20.91 20.19 -26.46
N SER A 45 -20.76 19.37 -27.51
CA SER A 45 -20.21 18.01 -27.41
C SER A 45 -18.77 18.05 -26.86
N ASN A 46 -17.89 18.92 -27.36
CA ASN A 46 -16.53 19.06 -26.89
C ASN A 46 -16.47 19.50 -25.41
N THR A 47 -17.35 20.44 -25.00
CA THR A 47 -17.39 20.87 -23.59
C THR A 47 -17.82 19.73 -22.66
N THR A 48 -18.84 18.97 -23.05
CA THR A 48 -19.30 17.80 -22.28
C THR A 48 -18.20 16.72 -22.19
N GLN A 49 -17.51 16.46 -23.30
CA GLN A 49 -16.40 15.51 -23.33
C GLN A 49 -15.22 15.96 -22.46
N GLN A 50 -14.88 17.25 -22.49
CA GLN A 50 -13.84 17.81 -21.61
C GLN A 50 -14.23 17.70 -20.13
N LEU A 51 -15.50 17.93 -19.80
CA LEU A 51 -15.99 17.79 -18.43
C LEU A 51 -15.86 16.33 -17.95
N LEU A 52 -16.35 15.38 -18.75
CA LEU A 52 -16.24 13.94 -18.43
C LEU A 52 -14.79 13.49 -18.26
N GLN A 53 -13.90 13.94 -19.16
CA GLN A 53 -12.46 13.65 -19.03
C GLN A 53 -11.86 14.26 -17.77
N SER A 54 -12.26 15.49 -17.43
CA SER A 54 -11.81 16.16 -16.20
C SER A 54 -12.30 15.41 -14.95
N GLU A 55 -13.55 15.01 -14.91
CA GLU A 55 -14.11 14.20 -13.81
C GLU A 55 -13.40 12.86 -13.68
N GLN A 56 -13.18 12.14 -14.77
CA GLN A 56 -12.43 10.88 -14.77
C GLN A 56 -11.01 11.06 -14.25
N ARG A 57 -10.34 12.15 -14.69
CA ARG A 57 -8.98 12.46 -14.24
C ARG A 57 -8.93 12.80 -12.75
N LEU A 58 -9.89 13.60 -12.27
CA LEU A 58 -10.01 13.91 -10.85
C LEU A 58 -10.26 12.67 -10.01
N HIS A 59 -11.13 11.77 -10.48
CA HIS A 59 -11.39 10.48 -9.83
C HIS A 59 -10.12 9.63 -9.79
N GLN A 60 -9.40 9.54 -10.91
CA GLN A 60 -8.15 8.77 -10.96
C GLN A 60 -7.10 9.32 -10.01
N MET A 61 -6.88 10.63 -9.99
CA MET A 61 -5.94 11.27 -9.05
C MET A 61 -6.35 11.13 -7.58
N ALA A 62 -7.67 11.09 -7.28
CA ALA A 62 -8.17 10.96 -5.91
C ALA A 62 -7.99 9.55 -5.34
N TYR A 63 -8.05 8.50 -6.19
CA TYR A 63 -8.17 7.12 -5.74
C TYR A 63 -7.06 6.17 -6.19
N PHE A 64 -6.21 6.58 -7.14
CA PHE A 64 -5.16 5.72 -7.70
C PHE A 64 -3.77 6.36 -7.61
N ASP A 65 -2.74 5.53 -7.61
CA ASP A 65 -1.34 5.93 -7.68
C ASP A 65 -0.93 6.09 -9.14
N ASP A 66 -0.40 7.26 -9.52
CA ASP A 66 -0.09 7.61 -10.92
C ASP A 66 1.01 6.72 -11.54
N LEU A 67 1.90 6.13 -10.73
CA LEU A 67 3.02 5.33 -11.23
C LEU A 67 2.61 3.87 -11.50
N THR A 68 1.86 3.29 -10.57
CA THR A 68 1.53 1.85 -10.57
C THR A 68 0.10 1.55 -10.98
N GLU A 69 -0.73 2.58 -11.12
CA GLU A 69 -2.18 2.47 -11.39
C GLU A 69 -2.95 1.65 -10.34
N LEU A 70 -2.30 1.30 -9.23
CA LEU A 70 -2.96 0.66 -8.10
C LEU A 70 -3.81 1.66 -7.33
N PRO A 71 -4.83 1.22 -6.60
CA PRO A 71 -5.46 2.01 -5.56
C PRO A 71 -4.43 2.70 -4.65
N ASN A 72 -4.70 3.95 -4.29
CA ASN A 72 -3.87 4.69 -3.35
C ASN A 72 -4.27 4.44 -1.89
N ARG A 73 -3.59 5.10 -0.95
CA ARG A 73 -3.87 5.02 0.50
C ARG A 73 -5.33 5.33 0.83
N HIS A 74 -5.90 6.35 0.19
CA HIS A 74 -7.26 6.81 0.48
C HIS A 74 -8.30 5.74 0.10
N PHE A 75 -8.23 5.23 -1.13
CA PHE A 75 -9.11 4.16 -1.60
C PHE A 75 -8.98 2.89 -0.75
N PHE A 76 -7.75 2.52 -0.37
CA PHE A 76 -7.52 1.35 0.47
C PHE A 76 -8.19 1.49 1.84
N GLN A 77 -8.08 2.65 2.47
CA GLN A 77 -8.69 2.91 3.78
C GLN A 77 -10.23 2.84 3.71
N GLU A 78 -10.85 3.40 2.68
CA GLU A 78 -12.29 3.30 2.47
C GLU A 78 -12.73 1.84 2.25
N SER A 79 -12.00 1.10 1.40
CA SER A 79 -12.28 -0.32 1.14
C SER A 79 -12.15 -1.16 2.40
N LEU A 80 -11.09 -0.95 3.19
CA LEU A 80 -10.88 -1.66 4.45
C LEU A 80 -11.99 -1.36 5.47
N GLN A 81 -12.42 -0.10 5.58
CA GLN A 81 -13.53 0.29 6.45
C GLN A 81 -14.84 -0.43 6.06
N GLN A 82 -15.13 -0.53 4.78
CA GLN A 82 -16.32 -1.24 4.29
C GLN A 82 -16.24 -2.74 4.59
N MET A 83 -15.05 -3.34 4.39
CA MET A 83 -14.83 -4.76 4.64
C MET A 83 -14.87 -5.12 6.12
N ILE A 84 -14.37 -4.27 7.01
CA ILE A 84 -14.54 -4.42 8.47
C ILE A 84 -16.03 -4.49 8.82
N GLY A 85 -16.86 -3.57 8.30
CA GLY A 85 -18.30 -3.58 8.53
C GLY A 85 -19.00 -4.84 7.98
N LEU A 86 -18.51 -5.42 6.88
CA LEU A 86 -19.01 -6.68 6.33
C LEU A 86 -18.57 -7.88 7.19
N ALA A 87 -17.29 -7.94 7.56
CA ALA A 87 -16.71 -9.00 8.40
C ALA A 87 -17.41 -9.07 9.76
N GLN A 88 -17.66 -7.92 10.38
CA GLN A 88 -18.40 -7.82 11.64
C GLN A 88 -19.81 -8.40 11.55
N ARG A 89 -20.55 -8.05 10.48
CA ARG A 89 -21.92 -8.57 10.28
C ARG A 89 -21.95 -10.07 10.03
N LYS A 90 -20.97 -10.58 9.28
CA LYS A 90 -20.86 -12.02 8.94
C LYS A 90 -20.14 -12.82 10.02
N LYS A 91 -19.55 -12.20 11.03
CA LYS A 91 -18.69 -12.82 12.06
C LYS A 91 -17.52 -13.58 11.43
N LEU A 92 -16.92 -13.00 10.40
CA LEU A 92 -15.77 -13.54 9.67
C LEU A 92 -14.53 -12.71 9.97
N LYS A 93 -13.36 -13.26 9.66
CA LYS A 93 -12.08 -12.58 9.76
C LYS A 93 -11.70 -11.95 8.42
N LEU A 94 -10.83 -10.94 8.46
CA LEU A 94 -10.08 -10.45 7.31
C LEU A 94 -8.62 -10.26 7.70
N ALA A 95 -7.72 -10.21 6.72
CA ALA A 95 -6.33 -9.92 6.96
C ALA A 95 -5.87 -8.69 6.18
N VAL A 96 -5.06 -7.87 6.80
CA VAL A 96 -4.31 -6.79 6.18
C VAL A 96 -2.85 -7.21 6.11
N LEU A 97 -2.28 -7.19 4.89
CA LEU A 97 -0.87 -7.39 4.65
C LEU A 97 -0.25 -6.02 4.35
N PHE A 98 0.81 -5.67 5.06
CA PHE A 98 1.63 -4.51 4.79
C PHE A 98 2.99 -4.97 4.26
N LEU A 99 3.41 -4.44 3.11
CA LEU A 99 4.59 -4.91 2.38
C LEU A 99 5.54 -3.73 2.14
N ASP A 100 6.83 -4.00 2.27
CA ASP A 100 7.91 -3.05 1.97
C ASP A 100 9.00 -3.78 1.15
N LEU A 101 9.54 -3.13 0.13
CA LEU A 101 10.60 -3.71 -0.69
C LEU A 101 11.96 -3.57 -0.02
N ASP A 102 12.59 -4.70 0.26
CA ASP A 102 13.89 -4.72 0.93
C ASP A 102 14.98 -4.09 0.04
N GLY A 103 15.63 -3.06 0.57
CA GLY A 103 16.75 -2.41 -0.12
C GLY A 103 16.38 -1.51 -1.30
N PHE A 104 15.10 -1.16 -1.49
CA PHE A 104 14.64 -0.31 -2.60
C PHE A 104 15.37 1.05 -2.66
N LYS A 105 15.62 1.67 -1.51
CA LYS A 105 16.42 2.90 -1.45
C LYS A 105 17.79 2.72 -2.11
N ARG A 106 18.47 1.59 -1.89
CA ARG A 106 19.78 1.31 -2.51
C ARG A 106 19.66 1.22 -4.03
N ILE A 107 18.57 0.68 -4.57
CA ILE A 107 18.31 0.64 -6.02
C ILE A 107 18.24 2.07 -6.57
N ASN A 108 17.43 2.94 -5.93
CA ASN A 108 17.33 4.35 -6.31
C ASN A 108 18.66 5.09 -6.23
N ASP A 109 19.38 4.93 -5.11
CA ASP A 109 20.64 5.62 -4.87
C ASP A 109 21.76 5.17 -5.83
N THR A 110 21.72 3.92 -6.33
CA THR A 110 22.75 3.34 -7.19
C THR A 110 22.43 3.44 -8.68
N LEU A 111 21.17 3.21 -9.07
CA LEU A 111 20.74 3.05 -10.46
C LEU A 111 19.77 4.17 -10.91
N GLY A 112 19.43 5.07 -10.02
CA GLY A 112 18.55 6.22 -10.28
C GLY A 112 17.07 5.92 -10.15
N HIS A 113 16.29 6.98 -9.94
CA HIS A 113 14.85 6.90 -9.70
C HIS A 113 14.06 6.29 -10.87
N HIS A 114 14.50 6.52 -12.11
CA HIS A 114 13.82 5.94 -13.27
C HIS A 114 13.79 4.41 -13.24
N LEU A 115 14.91 3.75 -12.85
CA LEU A 115 14.93 2.29 -12.72
C LEU A 115 14.12 1.83 -11.49
N GLY A 116 14.15 2.62 -10.42
CA GLY A 116 13.27 2.39 -9.27
C GLY A 116 11.78 2.41 -9.63
N ASP A 117 11.35 3.34 -10.48
CA ASP A 117 9.97 3.40 -10.97
C ASP A 117 9.59 2.15 -11.76
N LEU A 118 10.47 1.64 -12.62
CA LEU A 118 10.25 0.39 -13.34
C LEU A 118 10.17 -0.83 -12.39
N VAL A 119 10.97 -0.85 -11.33
CA VAL A 119 10.90 -1.88 -10.28
C VAL A 119 9.55 -1.83 -9.57
N LEU A 120 9.04 -0.64 -9.23
CA LEU A 120 7.72 -0.47 -8.58
C LEU A 120 6.58 -0.93 -9.50
N GLN A 121 6.63 -0.60 -10.78
CA GLN A 121 5.66 -1.07 -11.77
C GLN A 121 5.67 -2.60 -11.92
N ALA A 122 6.85 -3.20 -12.07
CA ALA A 122 7.00 -4.65 -12.15
C ALA A 122 6.55 -5.35 -10.86
N THR A 123 6.79 -4.72 -9.70
CA THR A 123 6.31 -5.19 -8.40
C THR A 123 4.79 -5.19 -8.36
N SER A 124 4.14 -4.10 -8.79
CA SER A 124 2.67 -4.01 -8.80
C SER A 124 2.03 -5.10 -9.68
N GLU A 125 2.59 -5.36 -10.86
CA GLU A 125 2.13 -6.45 -11.73
C GLU A 125 2.28 -7.84 -11.10
N ARG A 126 3.42 -8.10 -10.43
CA ARG A 126 3.65 -9.36 -9.74
C ARG A 126 2.72 -9.55 -8.54
N LEU A 127 2.47 -8.50 -7.79
CA LEU A 127 1.52 -8.52 -6.68
C LEU A 127 0.11 -8.83 -7.17
N GLN A 128 -0.36 -8.16 -8.23
CA GLN A 128 -1.66 -8.44 -8.83
C GLN A 128 -1.80 -9.90 -9.29
N LYS A 129 -0.77 -10.45 -9.92
CA LYS A 129 -0.75 -11.87 -10.34
C LYS A 129 -0.76 -12.82 -9.13
N SER A 130 0.00 -12.48 -8.09
CA SER A 130 0.10 -13.30 -6.87
C SER A 130 -1.22 -13.37 -6.11
N ILE A 131 -2.02 -12.32 -6.14
CA ILE A 131 -3.28 -12.23 -5.42
C ILE A 131 -4.40 -12.94 -6.19
N ARG A 132 -4.50 -12.74 -7.51
CA ARG A 132 -5.54 -13.36 -8.36
C ARG A 132 -5.52 -14.89 -8.40
N ILE A 133 -4.37 -15.54 -8.21
CA ILE A 133 -4.26 -17.02 -8.22
C ILE A 133 -4.95 -17.66 -6.99
N SER A 134 -5.25 -16.89 -5.92
CA SER A 134 -5.96 -17.42 -4.75
C SER A 134 -7.47 -17.56 -4.90
N ASP A 135 -8.04 -17.09 -6.01
CA ASP A 135 -9.50 -16.97 -6.21
C ASP A 135 -10.26 -18.32 -6.26
N THR A 136 -9.56 -19.43 -6.28
CA THR A 136 -10.22 -20.77 -6.30
C THR A 136 -10.97 -21.08 -4.99
N PHE A 137 -10.62 -20.44 -3.87
CA PHE A 137 -11.31 -20.62 -2.58
C PHE A 137 -12.39 -19.56 -2.31
N ALA A 138 -12.31 -18.39 -2.96
CA ALA A 138 -13.25 -17.29 -2.77
C ALA A 138 -14.45 -17.32 -3.75
N GLN A 139 -14.54 -18.29 -4.66
CA GLN A 139 -15.58 -18.37 -5.71
C GLN A 139 -17.02 -18.45 -5.20
N SER A 140 -17.27 -18.55 -3.91
CA SER A 140 -18.63 -18.69 -3.39
C SER A 140 -19.23 -17.39 -2.81
N VAL A 141 -18.52 -16.28 -2.69
CA VAL A 141 -19.01 -15.14 -1.90
C VAL A 141 -18.94 -13.76 -2.57
N THR A 142 -18.01 -13.49 -3.50
CA THR A 142 -17.83 -12.11 -3.98
C THR A 142 -17.37 -12.01 -5.44
N SER A 143 -17.77 -10.93 -6.08
CA SER A 143 -17.33 -10.51 -7.42
C SER A 143 -15.82 -10.24 -7.46
N GLN A 144 -15.21 -10.30 -8.63
CA GLN A 144 -13.78 -10.18 -8.96
C GLN A 144 -13.05 -8.93 -8.39
N ASP A 145 -13.79 -8.04 -7.69
CA ASP A 145 -13.33 -6.72 -7.24
C ASP A 145 -12.96 -6.63 -5.75
N ASP A 146 -13.02 -7.74 -4.99
CA ASP A 146 -12.99 -7.67 -3.53
C ASP A 146 -11.60 -7.76 -2.87
N ILE A 147 -10.54 -8.10 -3.61
CA ILE A 147 -9.17 -8.06 -3.08
C ILE A 147 -8.56 -6.71 -3.42
N SER A 148 -8.44 -5.86 -2.43
CA SER A 148 -7.85 -4.55 -2.60
C SER A 148 -6.33 -4.64 -2.42
N LEU A 149 -5.60 -4.46 -3.52
CA LEU A 149 -4.16 -4.19 -3.51
C LEU A 149 -3.97 -2.69 -3.69
N ALA A 150 -3.11 -2.08 -2.89
CA ALA A 150 -2.85 -0.65 -2.98
C ALA A 150 -1.37 -0.33 -2.80
N ARG A 151 -0.94 0.82 -3.32
CA ARG A 151 0.35 1.43 -3.00
C ARG A 151 0.11 2.63 -2.10
N LEU A 152 0.77 2.64 -0.93
CA LEU A 152 0.60 3.72 0.05
C LEU A 152 1.55 4.89 -0.18
N GLY A 153 2.64 4.66 -0.91
CA GLY A 153 3.68 5.62 -1.25
C GLY A 153 5.08 4.99 -1.16
N GLY A 154 6.08 5.57 -1.82
CA GLY A 154 7.44 5.01 -1.81
C GLY A 154 7.47 3.55 -2.27
N ASP A 155 8.02 2.67 -1.45
CA ASP A 155 8.13 1.22 -1.64
C ASP A 155 7.10 0.40 -0.82
N GLU A 156 6.09 1.08 -0.25
CA GLU A 156 5.06 0.48 0.59
C GLU A 156 3.82 0.07 -0.22
N PHE A 157 3.44 -1.19 -0.10
CA PHE A 157 2.22 -1.75 -0.65
C PHE A 157 1.36 -2.36 0.44
N THR A 158 0.06 -2.48 0.20
CA THR A 158 -0.87 -3.16 1.10
C THR A 158 -1.79 -4.08 0.32
N ALA A 159 -2.15 -5.19 0.94
CA ALA A 159 -3.17 -6.09 0.41
C ALA A 159 -4.22 -6.37 1.49
N LEU A 160 -5.48 -6.32 1.11
CA LEU A 160 -6.62 -6.71 1.92
C LEU A 160 -7.09 -8.09 1.47
N LEU A 161 -7.09 -9.05 2.38
CA LEU A 161 -7.66 -10.38 2.16
C LEU A 161 -9.02 -10.44 2.87
N PRO A 162 -10.11 -10.33 2.13
CA PRO A 162 -11.43 -10.34 2.71
C PRO A 162 -11.84 -11.76 3.12
N LEU A 163 -12.57 -11.86 4.22
CA LEU A 163 -13.32 -13.05 4.61
C LEU A 163 -12.50 -14.34 4.67
N ILE A 164 -11.35 -14.32 5.35
CA ILE A 164 -10.53 -15.50 5.60
C ILE A 164 -11.20 -16.39 6.65
N GLU A 165 -11.07 -17.71 6.50
CA GLU A 165 -11.59 -18.68 7.46
C GLU A 165 -10.60 -18.91 8.60
N ARG A 166 -9.31 -18.97 8.29
CA ARG A 166 -8.24 -19.24 9.24
C ARG A 166 -7.11 -18.22 9.07
N ASN A 167 -6.40 -17.95 10.15
CA ASN A 167 -5.28 -17.02 10.13
C ASN A 167 -4.19 -17.49 9.15
N GLU A 168 -3.99 -18.81 8.99
CA GLU A 168 -3.01 -19.41 8.09
C GLU A 168 -3.27 -19.09 6.62
N ASP A 169 -4.51 -18.77 6.24
CA ASP A 169 -4.85 -18.40 4.87
C ASP A 169 -4.08 -17.13 4.44
N ALA A 170 -3.87 -16.19 5.36
CA ALA A 170 -3.05 -15.01 5.11
C ALA A 170 -1.57 -15.36 4.90
N ALA A 171 -1.03 -16.34 5.63
CA ALA A 171 0.35 -16.78 5.46
C ALA A 171 0.59 -17.41 4.08
N VAL A 172 -0.37 -18.17 3.56
CA VAL A 172 -0.29 -18.78 2.22
C VAL A 172 -0.16 -17.70 1.15
N VAL A 173 -0.93 -16.61 1.26
CA VAL A 173 -0.85 -15.48 0.33
C VAL A 173 0.47 -14.72 0.50
N ALA A 174 0.87 -14.43 1.74
CA ALA A 174 2.11 -13.73 2.04
C ALA A 174 3.34 -14.49 1.50
N GLU A 175 3.39 -15.81 1.69
CA GLU A 175 4.48 -16.65 1.19
C GLU A 175 4.53 -16.68 -0.34
N ARG A 176 3.39 -16.76 -1.00
CA ARG A 176 3.31 -16.69 -2.46
C ARG A 176 3.79 -15.35 -3.00
N ILE A 177 3.39 -14.24 -2.38
CA ILE A 177 3.88 -12.90 -2.73
C ILE A 177 5.41 -12.86 -2.57
N ARG A 178 5.93 -13.29 -1.42
CA ARG A 178 7.36 -13.31 -1.12
C ARG A 178 8.17 -14.06 -2.18
N ILE A 179 7.73 -15.27 -2.53
CA ILE A 179 8.40 -16.10 -3.55
C ILE A 179 8.37 -15.42 -4.93
N ASN A 180 7.23 -14.85 -5.33
CA ASN A 180 7.09 -14.22 -6.64
C ASN A 180 7.90 -12.93 -6.76
N LEU A 181 7.97 -12.12 -5.71
CA LEU A 181 8.76 -10.89 -5.72
C LEU A 181 10.26 -11.17 -5.72
N ALA A 182 10.70 -12.24 -5.06
CA ALA A 182 12.11 -12.65 -5.05
C ALA A 182 12.63 -13.17 -6.41
N GLN A 183 11.78 -13.36 -7.42
CA GLN A 183 12.25 -13.74 -8.76
C GLN A 183 12.98 -12.56 -9.42
N PRO A 184 14.03 -12.82 -10.22
CA PRO A 184 14.75 -11.76 -10.94
C PRO A 184 13.82 -10.94 -11.85
N MET A 185 14.10 -9.64 -11.94
CA MET A 185 13.47 -8.68 -12.85
C MET A 185 14.52 -8.19 -13.85
N VAL A 186 14.20 -8.20 -15.15
CA VAL A 186 15.13 -7.78 -16.19
C VAL A 186 14.68 -6.46 -16.79
N PHE A 187 15.56 -5.45 -16.73
CA PHE A 187 15.33 -4.12 -17.27
C PHE A 187 16.51 -3.76 -18.21
N GLY A 188 16.35 -4.02 -19.50
CA GLY A 188 17.43 -3.85 -20.47
C GLY A 188 18.62 -4.75 -20.15
N GLU A 189 19.77 -4.17 -19.83
CA GLU A 189 20.99 -4.91 -19.45
C GLU A 189 21.07 -5.22 -17.93
N HIS A 190 20.14 -4.73 -17.13
CA HIS A 190 20.14 -4.90 -15.67
C HIS A 190 19.23 -6.05 -15.27
N GLU A 191 19.77 -7.00 -14.53
CA GLU A 191 19.01 -8.02 -13.82
C GLU A 191 19.03 -7.68 -12.32
N LEU A 192 17.84 -7.44 -11.75
CA LEU A 192 17.66 -7.04 -10.37
C LEU A 192 16.82 -8.06 -9.62
N THR A 193 17.22 -8.33 -8.40
CA THR A 193 16.42 -9.10 -7.45
C THR A 193 16.11 -8.22 -6.26
N THR A 194 14.83 -8.06 -5.94
CA THR A 194 14.39 -7.44 -4.70
C THR A 194 13.54 -8.44 -3.92
N THR A 195 13.61 -8.36 -2.61
CA THR A 195 12.77 -9.15 -1.72
C THR A 195 11.76 -8.24 -1.02
N THR A 196 10.89 -8.82 -0.24
CA THR A 196 9.89 -8.03 0.50
C THR A 196 9.75 -8.52 1.93
N SER A 197 9.58 -7.57 2.84
CA SER A 197 9.19 -7.81 4.21
C SER A 197 7.69 -7.57 4.35
N ILE A 198 6.97 -8.52 4.95
CA ILE A 198 5.50 -8.51 5.01
C ILE A 198 5.05 -8.59 6.46
N GLY A 199 4.20 -7.67 6.88
CA GLY A 199 3.47 -7.72 8.14
C GLY A 199 2.02 -8.09 7.94
N ILE A 200 1.47 -8.90 8.82
CA ILE A 200 0.11 -9.42 8.77
C ILE A 200 -0.63 -9.03 10.05
N ALA A 201 -1.78 -8.38 9.91
CA ALA A 201 -2.73 -8.13 10.99
C ALA A 201 -4.10 -8.71 10.65
N ILE A 202 -4.74 -9.34 11.64
CA ILE A 202 -6.00 -10.07 11.48
C ILE A 202 -7.12 -9.34 12.24
N TYR A 203 -8.21 -9.02 11.55
CA TYR A 203 -9.44 -8.55 12.17
C TYR A 203 -10.26 -9.73 12.71
N PRO A 204 -10.85 -9.66 13.89
CA PRO A 204 -10.74 -8.59 14.89
C PRO A 204 -9.58 -8.75 15.88
N ASP A 205 -8.80 -9.84 15.77
CA ASP A 205 -7.82 -10.27 16.77
C ASP A 205 -6.71 -9.23 17.00
N ASP A 206 -6.28 -8.54 15.93
CA ASP A 206 -5.18 -7.59 15.93
C ASP A 206 -5.64 -6.12 15.78
N GLY A 207 -6.95 -5.87 15.81
CA GLY A 207 -7.52 -4.53 15.74
C GLY A 207 -8.95 -4.53 15.21
N GLU A 208 -9.76 -3.58 15.66
CA GLU A 208 -11.15 -3.44 15.25
C GLU A 208 -11.37 -2.24 14.31
N THR A 209 -10.37 -1.38 14.15
CA THR A 209 -10.42 -0.20 13.29
C THR A 209 -9.43 -0.30 12.13
N THR A 210 -9.68 0.47 11.08
CA THR A 210 -8.75 0.61 9.94
C THR A 210 -7.36 1.07 10.39
N GLU A 211 -7.30 2.02 11.33
CA GLU A 211 -6.06 2.58 11.85
C GLU A 211 -5.25 1.55 12.63
N ASP A 212 -5.92 0.77 13.51
CA ASP A 212 -5.26 -0.27 14.30
C ASP A 212 -4.69 -1.37 13.42
N LEU A 213 -5.46 -1.87 12.46
CA LEU A 213 -5.03 -2.93 11.56
C LEU A 213 -3.84 -2.49 10.69
N LEU A 214 -3.89 -1.30 10.10
CA LEU A 214 -2.77 -0.77 9.30
C LEU A 214 -1.52 -0.56 10.16
N LYS A 215 -1.67 0.06 11.33
CA LYS A 215 -0.56 0.29 12.28
C LYS A 215 0.07 -1.02 12.74
N ASN A 216 -0.75 -2.02 13.05
CA ASN A 216 -0.27 -3.29 13.56
C ASN A 216 0.36 -4.15 12.46
N ALA A 217 -0.16 -4.11 11.23
CA ALA A 217 0.46 -4.73 10.07
C ALA A 217 1.81 -4.06 9.73
N ASP A 218 1.90 -2.72 9.75
CA ASP A 218 3.16 -1.98 9.55
C ASP A 218 4.21 -2.35 10.61
N LEU A 219 3.81 -2.42 11.88
CA LEU A 219 4.71 -2.82 12.96
C LEU A 219 5.24 -4.25 12.75
N ALA A 220 4.40 -5.18 12.34
CA ALA A 220 4.81 -6.55 12.03
C ALA A 220 5.79 -6.59 10.83
N MET A 221 5.53 -5.80 9.78
CA MET A 221 6.42 -5.65 8.61
C MET A 221 7.79 -5.09 9.03
N TYR A 222 7.81 -4.07 9.87
CA TYR A 222 9.06 -3.52 10.41
C TYR A 222 9.88 -4.57 11.17
N TYR A 223 9.21 -5.46 11.94
CA TYR A 223 9.88 -6.59 12.60
C TYR A 223 10.43 -7.59 11.58
N ALA A 224 9.69 -7.94 10.54
CA ALA A 224 10.17 -8.78 9.45
C ALA A 224 11.43 -8.19 8.81
N LYS A 225 11.42 -6.91 8.50
CA LYS A 225 12.54 -6.17 7.89
C LYS A 225 13.79 -6.19 8.79
N ARG A 226 13.63 -5.97 10.09
CA ARG A 226 14.74 -6.02 11.07
C ARG A 226 15.28 -7.42 11.36
N SER A 227 14.47 -8.44 11.15
CA SER A 227 14.87 -9.85 11.37
C SER A 227 15.64 -10.44 10.19
N GLY A 228 16.00 -9.63 9.20
CA GLY A 228 16.80 -10.03 8.04
C GLY A 228 16.09 -9.81 6.70
N GLY A 229 14.83 -9.36 6.71
CA GLY A 229 14.02 -9.17 5.51
C GLY A 229 13.60 -10.48 4.84
N ASN A 230 12.98 -10.39 3.66
CA ASN A 230 12.52 -11.53 2.86
C ASN A 230 11.69 -12.55 3.65
N MET A 231 10.78 -12.07 4.47
CA MET A 231 9.95 -12.90 5.33
C MET A 231 8.61 -12.20 5.64
N TYR A 232 7.68 -12.96 6.16
CA TYR A 232 6.46 -12.40 6.74
C TYR A 232 6.43 -12.60 8.25
N CYS A 233 5.77 -11.68 8.96
CA CYS A 233 5.49 -11.79 10.38
C CYS A 233 4.02 -11.45 10.65
N TYR A 234 3.39 -12.22 11.54
CA TYR A 234 2.12 -11.79 12.14
C TYR A 234 2.38 -10.75 13.22
N PHE A 235 1.44 -9.82 13.35
CA PHE A 235 1.44 -8.93 14.50
C PHE A 235 1.31 -9.72 15.80
N SER A 236 1.97 -9.23 16.84
CA SER A 236 1.73 -9.65 18.21
C SER A 236 1.86 -8.46 19.15
N SER A 237 1.09 -8.45 20.24
CA SER A 237 1.14 -7.40 21.26
C SER A 237 2.54 -7.18 21.83
N TYR A 238 3.37 -8.22 21.90
CA TYR A 238 4.75 -8.16 22.29
C TYR A 238 5.59 -7.22 21.40
N MET A 239 5.28 -7.15 20.09
CA MET A 239 5.97 -6.23 19.17
C MET A 239 5.68 -4.77 19.54
N MET A 240 4.43 -4.47 19.90
CA MET A 240 4.04 -3.15 20.35
C MET A 240 4.76 -2.76 21.66
N GLU A 241 4.79 -3.65 22.64
CA GLU A 241 5.49 -3.41 23.90
C GLU A 241 6.97 -3.11 23.66
N ARG A 242 7.64 -3.89 22.82
CA ARG A 242 9.03 -3.65 22.45
C ARG A 242 9.25 -2.34 21.72
N ALA A 243 8.35 -1.96 20.79
CA ALA A 243 8.45 -0.70 20.07
C ALA A 243 8.32 0.49 21.01
N VAL A 244 7.33 0.47 21.92
CA VAL A 244 7.16 1.50 22.95
C VAL A 244 8.36 1.55 23.89
N ARG A 245 8.84 0.40 24.39
CA ARG A 245 10.02 0.32 25.25
C ARG A 245 11.25 0.93 24.56
N LYS A 246 11.45 0.64 23.27
CA LYS A 246 12.57 1.19 22.49
C LYS A 246 12.49 2.71 22.37
N LEU A 247 11.33 3.27 22.03
CA LEU A 247 11.15 4.73 21.96
C LEU A 247 11.38 5.41 23.29
N THR A 248 10.88 4.81 24.38
CA THR A 248 11.12 5.31 25.74
C THR A 248 12.60 5.28 26.07
N MET A 249 13.27 4.17 25.76
CA MET A 249 14.72 4.00 26.01
C MET A 249 15.53 5.01 25.20
N GLU A 250 15.26 5.23 23.92
CA GLU A 250 15.94 6.23 23.08
C GLU A 250 15.75 7.66 23.63
N SER A 251 14.56 7.97 24.14
CA SER A 251 14.30 9.27 24.78
C SER A 251 15.12 9.48 26.05
N HIS A 252 15.25 8.44 26.88
CA HIS A 252 16.05 8.49 28.11
C HIS A 252 17.55 8.50 27.83
N LEU A 253 18.00 7.74 26.81
CA LEU A 253 19.41 7.65 26.42
C LEU A 253 20.00 9.02 26.04
N ARG A 254 19.24 9.86 25.35
CA ARG A 254 19.68 11.22 24.98
C ARG A 254 20.00 12.10 26.18
N LYS A 255 19.41 11.84 27.34
CA LYS A 255 19.62 12.58 28.59
C LYS A 255 20.47 11.85 29.61
N ALA A 256 20.88 10.62 29.29
CA ALA A 256 21.55 9.74 30.25
C ALA A 256 22.92 10.28 30.70
N ILE A 257 23.67 10.97 29.82
CA ILE A 257 24.93 11.62 30.14
C ILE A 257 24.72 12.78 31.12
N GLU A 258 23.74 13.66 30.82
CA GLU A 258 23.42 14.81 31.68
C GLU A 258 22.92 14.39 33.07
N ARG A 259 22.30 13.21 33.14
CA ARG A 259 21.71 12.65 34.37
C ARG A 259 22.70 11.74 35.15
N GLU A 260 23.94 11.60 34.65
CA GLU A 260 24.95 10.72 35.23
C GLU A 260 24.48 9.27 35.42
N GLU A 261 23.70 8.75 34.47
CA GLU A 261 23.11 7.41 34.54
C GLU A 261 24.05 6.31 34.03
N PHE A 262 25.21 6.66 33.46
CA PHE A 262 26.23 5.72 33.02
C PHE A 262 27.29 5.49 34.07
N TYR A 263 27.71 4.24 34.18
CA TYR A 263 28.87 3.85 35.00
C TYR A 263 29.65 2.73 34.31
N LEU A 264 30.86 2.51 34.79
CA LEU A 264 31.78 1.55 34.19
C LEU A 264 31.95 0.34 35.10
N HIS A 265 31.84 -0.85 34.51
CA HIS A 265 32.31 -2.09 35.11
C HIS A 265 33.64 -2.48 34.50
N TYR A 266 34.50 -3.05 35.31
CA TYR A 266 35.81 -3.51 34.90
C TYR A 266 35.87 -5.02 35.04
N GLN A 267 36.06 -5.73 33.92
CA GLN A 267 36.22 -7.18 33.92
C GLN A 267 37.69 -7.54 33.76
N PRO A 268 38.32 -8.15 34.79
CA PRO A 268 39.72 -8.51 34.70
C PRO A 268 39.96 -9.63 33.70
N GLN A 269 41.07 -9.51 32.98
CA GLN A 269 41.56 -10.52 32.01
C GLN A 269 42.84 -11.14 32.55
N PHE A 270 42.85 -12.47 32.64
CA PHE A 270 43.98 -13.24 33.08
C PHE A 270 44.63 -14.00 31.93
N ASP A 271 45.94 -13.94 31.85
CA ASP A 271 46.74 -14.80 30.98
C ASP A 271 46.85 -16.18 31.61
N ILE A 272 46.23 -17.18 31.02
CA ILE A 272 46.18 -18.56 31.56
C ILE A 272 47.57 -19.21 31.51
N GLU A 273 48.38 -18.90 30.51
CA GLU A 273 49.72 -19.48 30.33
C GLU A 273 50.72 -18.92 31.35
N ARG A 274 50.63 -17.62 31.57
CA ARG A 274 51.56 -16.92 32.48
C ARG A 274 51.05 -16.81 33.92
N GLY A 275 49.79 -17.13 34.16
CA GLY A 275 49.17 -17.09 35.48
C GLY A 275 49.11 -15.68 36.09
N ASN A 276 49.13 -14.62 35.29
CA ASN A 276 49.13 -13.25 35.75
C ASN A 276 47.99 -12.42 35.15
N PHE A 277 47.74 -11.28 35.77
CA PHE A 277 46.78 -10.29 35.33
C PHE A 277 47.33 -9.57 34.11
N ASN A 278 46.57 -9.57 33.01
CA ASN A 278 46.99 -9.03 31.72
C ASN A 278 46.30 -7.70 31.35
N GLY A 279 45.11 -7.45 31.89
CA GLY A 279 44.37 -6.24 31.60
C GLY A 279 42.96 -6.25 32.18
N VAL A 280 42.18 -5.22 31.82
CA VAL A 280 40.76 -5.12 32.13
C VAL A 280 39.99 -4.74 30.89
N GLU A 281 38.85 -5.34 30.71
CA GLU A 281 37.85 -4.86 29.76
C GLU A 281 36.94 -3.86 30.49
N VAL A 282 36.75 -2.68 29.87
CA VAL A 282 35.88 -1.64 30.41
C VAL A 282 34.51 -1.76 29.75
N LEU A 283 33.51 -2.07 30.53
CA LEU A 283 32.18 -2.35 30.08
C LEU A 283 31.22 -1.26 30.55
N LEU A 284 30.63 -0.51 29.62
CA LEU A 284 29.62 0.50 29.91
C LEU A 284 28.40 -0.16 30.53
N ARG A 285 27.81 0.49 31.52
CA ARG A 285 26.54 0.12 32.16
C ARG A 285 25.67 1.34 32.24
N TRP A 286 24.38 1.12 32.07
CA TRP A 286 23.35 2.15 32.16
C TRP A 286 22.29 1.75 33.17
N GLU A 287 21.99 2.64 34.11
CA GLU A 287 20.96 2.47 35.12
C GLU A 287 20.08 3.72 35.14
N ASN A 288 18.85 3.56 34.67
CA ASN A 288 17.85 4.63 34.59
C ASN A 288 16.82 4.45 35.70
N LYS A 289 16.32 5.55 36.27
CA LYS A 289 15.35 5.51 37.37
C LYS A 289 14.03 4.82 37.04
N GLU A 290 13.57 4.91 35.77
CA GLU A 290 12.29 4.38 35.33
C GLU A 290 12.45 3.02 34.65
N LEU A 291 13.53 2.83 33.88
CA LEU A 291 13.78 1.61 33.09
C LEU A 291 14.60 0.56 33.84
N GLY A 292 15.20 0.95 34.98
CA GLY A 292 16.11 0.08 35.75
C GLY A 292 17.46 -0.09 35.06
N LYS A 293 18.11 -1.25 35.30
CA LYS A 293 19.38 -1.63 34.67
C LYS A 293 19.13 -2.11 33.24
N ILE A 294 19.78 -1.46 32.28
CA ILE A 294 19.62 -1.71 30.85
C ILE A 294 20.88 -2.42 30.36
N SER A 295 20.64 -3.51 29.60
CA SER A 295 21.74 -4.28 29.01
C SER A 295 22.42 -3.47 27.89
N PRO A 296 23.78 -3.52 27.78
CA PRO A 296 24.52 -2.90 26.68
C PRO A 296 24.04 -3.34 25.29
N ALA A 297 23.47 -4.53 25.16
CA ALA A 297 22.89 -5.01 23.90
C ALA A 297 21.55 -4.35 23.53
N GLU A 298 20.91 -3.64 24.47
CA GLU A 298 19.64 -2.96 24.24
C GLU A 298 19.82 -1.50 23.82
N PHE A 299 20.92 -0.83 24.19
CA PHE A 299 21.26 0.56 23.88
C PHE A 299 22.57 0.67 23.10
#